data_a46bfba9301e9e77b7e4d029f8ccc8be
#
_entry.id   a46bfba9301e9e77b7e4d029f8ccc8be
#
_cell.length_a   1.000
_cell.length_b   1.000
_cell.length_c   1.000
_cell.angle_alpha   90.00
_cell.angle_beta   90.00
_cell.angle_gamma   90.00
#
_symmetry.space_group_name_H-M   'P 1'
#
loop_
_entity.id
_entity.type
_entity.pdbx_description
1 polymer ?
#
loop_
_entity_poly.entity_id
_entity_poly.type
_entity_poly.pdbx_seq_one_letter_code
_entity_poly.pdbx_strand_id
1 'polypeptide(L)'
;MDRTRQYFTLVYGVIDPSSGRFQYVMAGHPAPIRLPRGGTPGPVAGVGLPIGMIDEATYDDETLTLEPGDRLYFYTDGAIEALNAAEEEFGHRRLLAEIDRWRGHPLRAGLDRIAAAVRAWSGGPLKDDISLLAIERVG
;
A
#
# COMPACT_ATOMS: atom_id res chain seq x y z
N MET A 1 0.35 32.92 17.84
CA MET A 1 -0.88 32.37 17.32
C MET A 1 -0.69 30.87 17.11
N ASP A 2 -1.42 30.13 17.88
CA ASP A 2 -1.30 28.70 17.84
C ASP A 2 -2.06 28.15 16.63
N ARG A 3 -1.33 27.70 15.64
CA ARG A 3 -1.91 27.07 14.48
C ARG A 3 -1.63 25.59 14.55
N THR A 4 -2.66 24.81 14.74
CA THR A 4 -2.54 23.38 14.59
C THR A 4 -2.24 23.10 13.11
N ARG A 5 -1.01 22.70 12.84
CA ARG A 5 -0.67 22.28 11.49
C ARG A 5 -1.33 20.95 11.22
N GLN A 6 -2.24 20.95 10.26
CA GLN A 6 -2.85 19.74 9.76
C GLN A 6 -2.18 19.36 8.47
N TYR A 7 -1.88 18.08 8.33
CA TYR A 7 -1.37 17.54 7.08
C TYR A 7 -2.06 16.21 6.80
N PHE A 8 -2.03 15.79 5.57
CA PHE A 8 -2.56 14.51 5.19
C PHE A 8 -1.63 13.82 4.19
N THR A 9 -1.81 12.51 4.03
CA THR A 9 -1.04 11.69 3.11
C THR A 9 -1.96 11.13 2.06
N LEU A 10 -1.46 10.98 0.84
CA LEU A 10 -2.22 10.38 -0.23
C LEU A 10 -1.32 9.74 -1.29
N VAL A 11 -1.90 8.82 -2.02
CA VAL A 11 -1.43 8.41 -3.33
C VAL A 11 -2.55 8.74 -4.30
N TYR A 12 -2.23 9.54 -5.30
CA TYR A 12 -3.17 9.86 -6.37
C TYR A 12 -2.63 9.28 -7.66
N GLY A 13 -3.47 8.59 -8.40
CA GLY A 13 -3.02 8.01 -9.64
C GLY A 13 -4.16 7.80 -10.63
N VAL A 14 -3.75 7.65 -11.89
CA VAL A 14 -4.66 7.37 -13.00
C VAL A 14 -4.15 6.14 -13.72
N ILE A 15 -5.01 5.15 -13.89
CA ILE A 15 -4.68 3.95 -14.63
C ILE A 15 -5.42 3.93 -15.97
N ASP A 16 -4.69 3.57 -17.02
CA ASP A 16 -5.26 3.29 -18.33
C ASP A 16 -5.52 1.78 -18.41
N PRO A 17 -6.77 1.32 -18.38
CA PRO A 17 -7.07 -0.12 -18.38
C PRO A 17 -6.58 -0.84 -19.63
N SER A 18 -6.48 -0.14 -20.76
CA SER A 18 -6.08 -0.77 -22.02
C SER A 18 -4.59 -1.07 -22.08
N SER A 19 -3.77 -0.17 -21.54
CA SER A 19 -2.31 -0.31 -21.58
C SER A 19 -1.73 -0.83 -20.28
N GLY A 20 -2.46 -0.71 -19.17
CA GLY A 20 -1.95 -0.99 -17.83
C GLY A 20 -1.07 0.11 -17.28
N ARG A 21 -0.97 1.24 -17.98
CA ARG A 21 -0.14 2.36 -17.55
C ARG A 21 -0.76 3.04 -16.33
N PHE A 22 0.02 3.18 -15.28
CA PHE A 22 -0.37 3.85 -14.04
C PHE A 22 0.56 5.02 -13.81
N GLN A 23 -0.01 6.23 -13.83
CA GLN A 23 0.68 7.46 -13.47
C GLN A 23 0.23 7.87 -12.09
N TYR A 24 1.15 8.17 -11.20
CA TYR A 24 0.79 8.43 -9.81
C TYR A 24 1.74 9.42 -9.16
N VAL A 25 1.25 10.01 -8.07
CA VAL A 25 2.00 10.90 -7.20
C VAL A 25 1.86 10.36 -5.79
N MET A 26 2.95 10.33 -5.04
CA MET A 26 2.94 9.95 -3.62
C MET A 26 3.22 11.16 -2.76
N ALA A 27 2.44 11.31 -1.70
CA ALA A 27 2.57 12.42 -0.76
C ALA A 27 2.53 11.88 0.67
N GLY A 28 3.65 11.37 1.15
CA GLY A 28 3.81 10.85 2.52
C GLY A 28 3.08 9.54 2.82
N HIS A 29 2.37 8.98 1.85
CA HIS A 29 1.66 7.73 2.02
C HIS A 29 2.62 6.54 1.82
N PRO A 30 2.40 5.40 2.49
CA PRO A 30 3.20 4.21 2.20
C PRO A 30 3.18 3.86 0.72
N ALA A 31 4.34 3.51 0.18
CA ALA A 31 4.45 3.16 -1.23
C ALA A 31 3.62 1.91 -1.54
N PRO A 32 2.74 1.96 -2.55
CA PRO A 32 2.04 0.76 -3.00
C PRO A 32 3.00 -0.36 -3.35
N ILE A 33 2.55 -1.59 -3.23
CA ILE A 33 3.35 -2.77 -3.52
C ILE A 33 2.90 -3.35 -4.86
N ARG A 34 3.85 -3.51 -5.76
CA ARG A 34 3.64 -4.19 -7.03
C ARG A 34 3.98 -5.65 -6.87
N LEU A 35 3.08 -6.52 -7.32
CA LEU A 35 3.31 -7.95 -7.45
C LEU A 35 3.32 -8.32 -8.92
N PRO A 36 4.49 -8.42 -9.56
CA PRO A 36 4.56 -8.89 -10.94
C PRO A 36 4.10 -10.34 -11.02
N ARG A 37 3.43 -10.69 -12.09
CA ARG A 37 2.87 -12.04 -12.26
C ARG A 37 3.91 -13.15 -12.03
N GLY A 38 5.12 -12.97 -12.52
CA GLY A 38 6.19 -13.95 -12.37
C GLY A 38 7.33 -13.47 -11.49
N GLY A 39 7.13 -12.38 -10.74
CA GLY A 39 8.18 -11.76 -9.97
C GLY A 39 7.90 -11.69 -8.47
N THR A 40 8.78 -11.01 -7.77
CA THR A 40 8.73 -10.84 -6.32
C THR A 40 7.99 -9.54 -5.98
N PRO A 41 7.15 -9.52 -4.94
CA PRO A 41 6.49 -8.28 -4.53
C PRO A 41 7.50 -7.27 -3.99
N GLY A 42 7.28 -6.01 -4.31
CA GLY A 42 8.12 -4.92 -3.83
C GLY A 42 7.44 -3.57 -3.95
N PRO A 43 7.95 -2.56 -3.23
CA PRO A 43 7.38 -1.23 -3.30
C PRO A 43 7.64 -0.59 -4.66
N VAL A 44 6.67 0.22 -5.10
CA VAL A 44 6.84 1.02 -6.31
C VAL A 44 7.75 2.21 -6.03
N ALA A 45 8.33 2.78 -7.09
CA ALA A 45 9.19 3.95 -6.96
C ALA A 45 8.38 5.19 -6.58
N GLY A 46 9.04 6.13 -5.94
CA GLY A 46 8.49 7.44 -5.63
C GLY A 46 8.62 7.79 -4.16
N VAL A 47 8.67 9.08 -3.91
CA VAL A 47 8.71 9.67 -2.57
C VAL A 47 7.93 10.97 -2.60
N GLY A 48 7.48 11.42 -1.45
CA GLY A 48 6.83 12.72 -1.34
C GLY A 48 6.45 12.99 0.10
N LEU A 49 6.54 14.26 0.49
CA LEU A 49 6.13 14.69 1.81
C LEU A 49 4.60 14.74 1.90
N PRO A 50 4.04 14.56 3.11
CA PRO A 50 2.60 14.75 3.30
C PRO A 50 2.14 16.13 2.83
N ILE A 51 0.91 16.21 2.35
CA ILE A 51 0.30 17.46 1.90
C ILE A 51 0.08 18.36 3.11
N GLY A 52 0.54 19.60 3.01
CA GLY A 52 0.38 20.60 4.07
C GLY A 52 1.50 20.63 5.09
N MET A 53 2.45 19.71 5.02
CA MET A 53 3.59 19.68 5.93
C MET A 53 4.59 20.79 5.63
N ILE A 54 4.84 21.06 4.34
CA ILE A 54 5.72 22.12 3.86
C ILE A 54 5.01 22.85 2.73
N ASP A 55 4.94 24.19 2.84
CA ASP A 55 4.20 25.00 1.87
C ASP A 55 4.78 24.95 0.44
N GLU A 56 6.07 24.74 0.33
CA GLU A 56 6.77 24.75 -0.96
C GLU A 56 7.09 23.35 -1.50
N ALA A 57 6.46 22.31 -0.93
CA ALA A 57 6.69 20.94 -1.39
C ALA A 57 6.23 20.76 -2.83
N THR A 58 7.06 20.11 -3.63
CA THR A 58 6.72 19.72 -5.00
C THR A 58 6.57 18.20 -5.05
N TYR A 59 5.76 17.74 -5.99
CA TYR A 59 5.45 16.32 -6.12
C TYR A 59 5.71 15.87 -7.55
N ASP A 60 6.57 14.87 -7.71
CA ASP A 60 6.93 14.36 -9.02
C ASP A 60 6.00 13.21 -9.41
N ASP A 61 5.62 13.20 -10.68
CA ASP A 61 4.86 12.10 -11.26
C ASP A 61 5.77 10.89 -11.46
N GLU A 62 5.26 9.72 -11.09
CA GLU A 62 5.86 8.45 -11.40
C GLU A 62 4.97 7.68 -12.37
N THR A 63 5.56 6.79 -13.12
CA THR A 63 4.82 5.95 -14.06
C THR A 63 5.32 4.51 -13.97
N LEU A 64 4.38 3.58 -13.96
CA LEU A 64 4.68 2.17 -14.13
C LEU A 64 3.66 1.56 -15.07
N THR A 65 4.00 0.41 -15.63
CA THR A 65 3.07 -0.34 -16.47
C THR A 65 2.81 -1.69 -15.84
N LEU A 66 1.54 -1.97 -15.58
CA LEU A 66 1.11 -3.29 -15.13
C LEU A 66 0.94 -4.18 -16.36
N GLU A 67 1.64 -5.29 -16.39
CA GLU A 67 1.43 -6.31 -17.38
C GLU A 67 0.23 -7.18 -17.01
N PRO A 68 -0.40 -7.89 -17.96
CA PRO A 68 -1.51 -8.79 -17.61
C PRO A 68 -1.12 -9.77 -16.50
N GLY A 69 -1.93 -9.84 -15.46
CA GLY A 69 -1.67 -10.66 -14.28
C GLY A 69 -0.91 -9.98 -13.16
N ASP A 70 -0.37 -8.80 -13.41
CA ASP A 70 0.28 -8.02 -12.35
C ASP A 70 -0.76 -7.45 -11.39
N ARG A 71 -0.39 -7.34 -10.12
CA ARG A 71 -1.21 -6.76 -9.07
C ARG A 71 -0.54 -5.57 -8.44
N LEU A 72 -1.35 -4.65 -7.93
CA LEU A 72 -0.89 -3.49 -7.20
C LEU A 72 -1.71 -3.40 -5.91
N TYR A 73 -1.01 -3.31 -4.78
CA TYR A 73 -1.62 -3.30 -3.45
C TYR A 73 -1.38 -1.96 -2.78
N PHE A 74 -2.46 -1.36 -2.29
CA PHE A 74 -2.42 -0.13 -1.50
C PHE A 74 -2.80 -0.47 -0.06
N TYR A 75 -2.15 0.15 0.89
CA TYR A 75 -2.40 -0.11 2.30
C TYR A 75 -2.14 1.14 3.14
N THR A 76 -2.75 1.19 4.30
CA THR A 76 -2.52 2.26 5.26
C THR A 76 -1.54 1.81 6.33
N ASP A 77 -0.93 2.76 7.04
CA ASP A 77 0.08 2.48 8.06
C ASP A 77 -0.41 1.50 9.14
N GLY A 78 -1.69 1.52 9.44
CA GLY A 78 -2.26 0.60 10.43
C GLY A 78 -1.97 -0.87 10.14
N ALA A 79 -1.78 -1.24 8.88
CA ALA A 79 -1.47 -2.61 8.50
C ALA A 79 -0.06 -3.03 8.93
N ILE A 80 0.91 -2.12 8.78
CA ILE A 80 2.31 -2.42 9.11
C ILE A 80 2.68 -2.08 10.54
N GLU A 81 1.95 -1.18 11.19
CA GLU A 81 2.22 -0.74 12.56
C GLU A 81 1.48 -1.56 13.61
N ALA A 82 0.67 -2.54 13.22
CA ALA A 82 -0.04 -3.39 14.15
C ALA A 82 0.96 -4.12 15.07
N LEU A 83 0.76 -3.98 16.38
CA LEU A 83 1.67 -4.52 17.40
C LEU A 83 1.14 -5.84 17.96
N ASN A 84 2.04 -6.80 18.17
CA ASN A 84 1.72 -8.01 18.91
C ASN A 84 1.90 -7.79 20.42
N ALA A 85 1.72 -8.86 21.21
CA ALA A 85 1.87 -8.77 22.67
C ALA A 85 3.28 -8.36 23.12
N ALA A 86 4.29 -8.61 22.29
CA ALA A 86 5.68 -8.20 22.56
C ALA A 86 6.00 -6.82 22.02
N GLU A 87 5.00 -6.06 21.57
CA GLU A 87 5.14 -4.73 20.99
C GLU A 87 5.98 -4.71 19.70
N GLU A 88 5.96 -5.82 18.96
CA GLU A 88 6.60 -5.89 17.66
C GLU A 88 5.59 -5.54 16.55
N GLU A 89 6.02 -4.71 15.61
CA GLU A 89 5.20 -4.34 14.47
C GLU A 89 5.06 -5.49 13.47
N PHE A 90 3.91 -5.58 12.82
CA PHE A 90 3.71 -6.51 11.71
C PHE A 90 4.77 -6.26 10.63
N GLY A 91 4.92 -5.02 10.20
CA GLY A 91 6.01 -4.56 9.35
C GLY A 91 5.83 -4.92 7.88
N HIS A 92 6.68 -4.27 7.06
CA HIS A 92 6.66 -4.45 5.60
C HIS A 92 7.02 -5.88 5.18
N ARG A 93 7.99 -6.47 5.85
CA ARG A 93 8.46 -7.81 5.50
C ARG A 93 7.34 -8.85 5.58
N ARG A 94 6.55 -8.79 6.64
CA ARG A 94 5.42 -9.72 6.81
C ARG A 94 4.31 -9.44 5.82
N LEU A 95 4.09 -8.14 5.53
CA LEU A 95 3.09 -7.77 4.53
C LEU A 95 3.48 -8.30 3.15
N LEU A 96 4.73 -8.12 2.74
CA LEU A 96 5.22 -8.65 1.47
C LEU A 96 5.12 -10.17 1.41
N ALA A 97 5.44 -10.85 2.51
CA ALA A 97 5.35 -12.30 2.60
C ALA A 97 3.92 -12.79 2.43
N GLU A 98 2.95 -12.11 3.04
CA GLU A 98 1.53 -12.46 2.89
C GLU A 98 1.03 -12.20 1.47
N ILE A 99 1.42 -11.10 0.87
CA ILE A 99 1.08 -10.81 -0.53
C ILE A 99 1.60 -11.92 -1.44
N ASP A 100 2.83 -12.33 -1.25
CA ASP A 100 3.44 -13.40 -2.03
C ASP A 100 2.75 -14.75 -1.79
N ARG A 101 2.41 -15.03 -0.54
CA ARG A 101 1.76 -16.27 -0.15
C ARG A 101 0.42 -16.48 -0.84
N TRP A 102 -0.36 -15.41 -0.98
CA TRP A 102 -1.73 -15.51 -1.51
C TRP A 102 -1.85 -15.11 -2.99
N ARG A 103 -0.72 -14.98 -3.69
CA ARG A 103 -0.67 -14.54 -5.09
C ARG A 103 -1.44 -15.44 -6.05
N GLY A 104 -1.55 -16.72 -5.76
CA GLY A 104 -2.27 -17.68 -6.60
C GLY A 104 -3.77 -17.72 -6.37
N HIS A 105 -4.30 -16.89 -5.47
CA HIS A 105 -5.71 -16.86 -5.10
C HIS A 105 -6.43 -15.68 -5.75
N PRO A 106 -7.76 -15.74 -5.90
CA PRO A 106 -8.53 -14.57 -6.34
C PRO A 106 -8.20 -13.36 -5.48
N LEU A 107 -8.20 -12.19 -6.11
CA LEU A 107 -7.75 -10.94 -5.47
C LEU A 107 -8.44 -10.69 -4.14
N ARG A 108 -9.77 -10.80 -4.09
CA ARG A 108 -10.56 -10.56 -2.87
C ARG A 108 -10.20 -11.56 -1.76
N ALA A 109 -10.09 -12.84 -2.12
CA ALA A 109 -9.73 -13.86 -1.14
C ALA A 109 -8.35 -13.61 -0.54
N GLY A 110 -7.40 -13.20 -1.38
CA GLY A 110 -6.07 -12.83 -0.92
C GLY A 110 -6.08 -11.65 0.04
N LEU A 111 -6.84 -10.60 -0.28
CA LEU A 111 -6.97 -9.45 0.61
C LEU A 111 -7.55 -9.82 1.96
N ASP A 112 -8.58 -10.67 1.98
CA ASP A 112 -9.20 -11.12 3.22
C ASP A 112 -8.19 -11.90 4.09
N ARG A 113 -7.34 -12.69 3.46
CA ARG A 113 -6.29 -13.45 4.18
C ARG A 113 -5.20 -12.55 4.73
N ILE A 114 -4.81 -11.53 3.97
CA ILE A 114 -3.82 -10.54 4.43
C ILE A 114 -4.37 -9.78 5.63
N ALA A 115 -5.61 -9.31 5.55
CA ALA A 115 -6.25 -8.63 6.67
C ALA A 115 -6.34 -9.52 7.91
N ALA A 116 -6.69 -10.80 7.72
CA ALA A 116 -6.74 -11.77 8.81
C ALA A 116 -5.38 -11.99 9.46
N ALA A 117 -4.31 -12.00 8.67
CA ALA A 117 -2.94 -12.14 9.18
C ALA A 117 -2.54 -10.97 10.07
N VAL A 118 -2.89 -9.73 9.66
CA VAL A 118 -2.62 -8.53 10.46
C VAL A 118 -3.38 -8.59 11.79
N ARG A 119 -4.65 -8.94 11.76
CA ARG A 119 -5.47 -9.06 12.97
C ARG A 119 -4.96 -10.15 13.90
N ALA A 120 -4.58 -11.31 13.34
CA ALA A 120 -4.00 -12.40 14.13
C ALA A 120 -2.70 -11.99 14.80
N TRP A 121 -1.88 -11.20 14.12
CA TRP A 121 -0.65 -10.66 14.68
C TRP A 121 -0.92 -9.80 15.91
N SER A 122 -1.91 -8.91 15.83
CA SER A 122 -2.22 -8.01 16.93
C SER A 122 -2.86 -8.72 18.13
N GLY A 123 -3.48 -9.86 17.92
CA GLY A 123 -4.09 -10.66 18.97
C GLY A 123 -5.31 -10.03 19.64
N GLY A 124 -5.82 -8.93 19.09
CA GLY A 124 -6.97 -8.21 19.66
C GLY A 124 -7.40 -7.08 18.76
N PRO A 125 -8.21 -6.14 19.28
CA PRO A 125 -8.64 -4.98 18.51
C PRO A 125 -7.44 -4.18 18.01
N LEU A 126 -7.49 -3.77 16.74
CA LEU A 126 -6.47 -2.91 16.16
C LEU A 126 -6.58 -1.50 16.74
N LYS A 127 -5.44 -0.87 17.04
CA LYS A 127 -5.41 0.51 17.54
C LYS A 127 -5.80 1.50 16.45
N ASP A 128 -5.37 1.22 15.22
CA ASP A 128 -5.68 2.02 14.05
C ASP A 128 -6.44 1.20 13.03
N ASP A 129 -7.28 1.88 12.26
CA ASP A 129 -7.98 1.25 11.15
C ASP A 129 -6.98 0.78 10.10
N ILE A 130 -7.28 -0.33 9.47
CA ILE A 130 -6.52 -0.80 8.31
C ILE A 130 -7.40 -0.72 7.08
N SER A 131 -6.81 -0.23 6.00
CA SER A 131 -7.43 -0.25 4.68
C SER A 131 -6.50 -0.92 3.70
N LEU A 132 -7.04 -1.84 2.94
CA LEU A 132 -6.32 -2.57 1.90
C LEU A 132 -7.12 -2.48 0.61
N LEU A 133 -6.45 -2.11 -0.45
CA LEU A 133 -7.05 -2.05 -1.79
C LEU A 133 -6.09 -2.73 -2.75
N ALA A 134 -6.62 -3.51 -3.67
CA ALA A 134 -5.77 -4.13 -4.68
C ALA A 134 -6.40 -4.01 -6.06
N ILE A 135 -5.53 -3.90 -7.06
CA ILE A 135 -5.90 -3.89 -8.47
C ILE A 135 -5.15 -5.00 -9.16
N GLU A 136 -5.82 -5.68 -10.08
CA GLU A 136 -5.17 -6.67 -10.93
C GLU A 136 -5.48 -6.32 -12.38
N ARG A 137 -4.45 -6.32 -13.22
CA ARG A 137 -4.66 -6.18 -14.65
C ARG A 137 -5.02 -7.55 -15.23
N VAL A 138 -6.20 -7.63 -15.83
CA VAL A 138 -6.69 -8.83 -16.49
C VAL A 138 -6.54 -8.70 -18.01
N GLY A 139 -6.46 -9.79 -18.68
CA GLY A 139 -6.43 -9.83 -20.14
C GLY A 139 -5.08 -9.66 -20.75
#